data_e8d9b8da776b04a7c8a586be5ab6fe30
#
_entry.id   e8d9b8da776b04a7c8a586be5ab6fe30
#
_cell.length_a   1.000
_cell.length_b   1.000
_cell.length_c   1.000
_cell.angle_alpha   90.00
_cell.angle_beta   90.00
_cell.angle_gamma   90.00
#
_symmetry.space_group_name_H-M   'P 1'
#
loop_
_entity.id
_entity.type
_entity.pdbx_description
1 polymer ?
#
loop_
_entity_poly.entity_id
_entity_poly.type
_entity_poly.pdbx_seq_one_letter_code
_entity_poly.pdbx_strand_id
1 'polypeptide(L)'
;DKAGRDAAWKALKTSLPVITSGLLIKFLLLPDGEDPDTLIKSESVKSFTKRVEESQTLSSFLFDHIKSEVPFNTIEGKTLFLEKSAALINLVTYPIYRQQLIEGVAQTIGQNVGQVEKAMEQTVVDEVPSFNADDYGEIEPPYRPVQKNIIASRSSSMKSLMSRMIS
;
A
#
# COMPACT_ATOMS: atom_id res chain seq x y z
N ASP A 1 3.58 -5.32 -17.76
CA ASP A 1 3.44 -6.75 -17.97
C ASP A 1 2.45 -7.32 -16.94
N LYS A 2 1.92 -8.53 -17.18
CA LYS A 2 0.94 -9.14 -16.28
C LYS A 2 1.53 -9.42 -14.89
N ALA A 3 2.76 -9.93 -14.84
CA ALA A 3 3.43 -10.27 -13.57
C ALA A 3 3.63 -9.02 -12.68
N GLY A 4 3.99 -7.89 -13.27
CA GLY A 4 4.11 -6.61 -12.57
C GLY A 4 2.78 -6.11 -12.02
N ARG A 5 1.69 -6.27 -12.77
CA ARG A 5 0.34 -5.91 -12.29
C ARG A 5 -0.12 -6.81 -11.16
N ASP A 6 0.13 -8.11 -11.24
CA ASP A 6 -0.20 -9.07 -10.19
C ASP A 6 0.61 -8.79 -8.92
N ALA A 7 1.89 -8.45 -9.04
CA ALA A 7 2.73 -8.03 -7.93
C ALA A 7 2.23 -6.72 -7.30
N ALA A 8 1.87 -5.71 -8.11
CA ALA A 8 1.30 -4.46 -7.63
C ALA A 8 -0.05 -4.69 -6.90
N TRP A 9 -0.88 -5.61 -7.40
CA TRP A 9 -2.14 -5.98 -6.76
C TRP A 9 -1.92 -6.66 -5.40
N LYS A 10 -0.95 -7.56 -5.29
CA LYS A 10 -0.55 -8.16 -4.00
C LYS A 10 -0.04 -7.07 -3.03
N ALA A 11 0.83 -6.19 -3.49
CA ALA A 11 1.35 -5.07 -2.69
C ALA A 11 0.23 -4.15 -2.21
N LEU A 12 -0.77 -3.83 -3.06
CA LEU A 12 -1.95 -3.06 -2.67
C LEU A 12 -2.67 -3.74 -1.50
N LYS A 13 -3.04 -5.01 -1.63
CA LYS A 13 -3.77 -5.73 -0.59
C LYS A 13 -3.02 -5.77 0.74
N THR A 14 -1.70 -5.94 0.70
CA THR A 14 -0.84 -5.95 1.89
C THR A 14 -0.76 -4.56 2.54
N SER A 15 -0.85 -3.49 1.76
CA SER A 15 -0.75 -2.12 2.28
C SER A 15 -2.04 -1.61 2.94
N LEU A 16 -3.23 -2.13 2.56
CA LEU A 16 -4.51 -1.65 3.09
C LEU A 16 -4.62 -1.64 4.62
N PRO A 17 -4.21 -2.72 5.35
CA PRO A 17 -4.32 -2.75 6.81
C PRO A 17 -3.35 -1.81 7.52
N VAL A 18 -2.25 -1.40 6.87
CA VAL A 18 -1.17 -0.60 7.47
C VAL A 18 -1.23 0.87 7.09
N ILE A 19 -2.25 1.28 6.34
CA ILE A 19 -2.45 2.69 5.98
C ILE A 19 -2.73 3.51 7.23
N THR A 20 -1.97 4.61 7.37
CA THR A 20 -2.10 5.58 8.46
C THR A 20 -2.09 7.01 7.91
N SER A 21 -2.34 7.98 8.78
CA SER A 21 -2.29 9.40 8.43
C SER A 21 -0.93 9.79 7.83
N GLY A 22 -0.96 10.52 6.74
CA GLY A 22 0.24 11.02 6.05
C GLY A 22 0.93 10.02 5.14
N LEU A 23 0.47 8.76 5.08
CA LEU A 23 1.00 7.77 4.16
C LEU A 23 0.33 7.90 2.78
N LEU A 24 1.12 8.26 1.77
CA LEU A 24 0.69 8.31 0.37
C LEU A 24 1.36 7.17 -0.41
N ILE A 25 0.57 6.18 -0.81
CA ILE A 25 1.03 5.07 -1.63
C ILE A 25 0.65 5.32 -3.08
N LYS A 26 1.63 5.16 -3.98
CA LYS A 26 1.45 5.28 -5.42
C LYS A 26 2.03 4.05 -6.12
N PHE A 27 1.44 3.70 -7.24
CA PHE A 27 1.86 2.59 -8.10
C PHE A 27 2.40 3.13 -9.41
N LEU A 28 3.68 2.93 -9.65
CA LEU A 28 4.32 3.20 -10.93
C LEU A 28 4.37 1.89 -11.71
N LEU A 29 3.50 1.76 -12.71
CA LEU A 29 3.52 0.63 -13.63
C LEU A 29 4.46 0.97 -14.78
N LEU A 30 5.45 0.13 -15.00
CA LEU A 30 6.40 0.28 -16.10
C LEU A 30 5.83 -0.28 -17.39
N PRO A 31 6.27 0.19 -18.57
CA PRO A 31 5.94 -0.42 -19.85
C PRO A 31 6.36 -1.90 -19.91
N ASP A 32 5.68 -2.67 -20.74
CA ASP A 32 5.98 -4.09 -20.90
C ASP A 32 7.42 -4.30 -21.39
N GLY A 33 8.17 -5.14 -20.67
CA GLY A 33 9.56 -5.46 -20.99
C GLY A 33 10.61 -4.50 -20.42
N GLU A 34 10.19 -3.42 -19.75
CA GLU A 34 11.09 -2.49 -19.08
C GLU A 34 11.26 -2.87 -17.60
N ASP A 35 12.49 -2.85 -17.14
CA ASP A 35 12.82 -2.89 -15.72
C ASP A 35 13.20 -1.49 -15.20
N PRO A 36 13.11 -1.25 -13.87
CA PRO A 36 13.43 0.05 -13.29
C PRO A 36 14.85 0.54 -13.62
N ASP A 37 15.82 -0.35 -13.65
CA ASP A 37 17.23 -0.05 -13.92
C ASP A 37 17.46 0.40 -15.36
N THR A 38 16.84 -0.31 -16.31
CA THR A 38 16.89 0.03 -17.74
C THR A 38 16.20 1.36 -17.99
N LEU A 39 15.05 1.58 -17.37
CA LEU A 39 14.29 2.83 -17.53
C LEU A 39 15.06 4.04 -16.99
N ILE A 40 15.65 3.94 -15.80
CA ILE A 40 16.45 5.02 -15.21
C ILE A 40 17.69 5.33 -16.05
N LYS A 41 18.29 4.32 -16.67
CA LYS A 41 19.45 4.50 -17.55
C LYS A 41 19.11 5.11 -18.91
N SER A 42 17.92 4.78 -19.44
CA SER A 42 17.46 5.24 -20.76
C SER A 42 16.78 6.61 -20.73
N GLU A 43 16.13 6.95 -19.62
CA GLU A 43 15.43 8.21 -19.45
C GLU A 43 16.27 9.23 -18.65
N SER A 44 15.98 10.52 -18.87
CA SER A 44 16.53 11.56 -18.00
C SER A 44 15.90 11.52 -16.61
N VAL A 45 16.62 11.96 -15.58
CA VAL A 45 16.10 12.10 -14.21
C VAL A 45 14.79 12.90 -14.21
N LYS A 46 14.69 13.94 -15.03
CA LYS A 46 13.47 14.77 -15.14
C LYS A 46 12.28 13.98 -15.68
N SER A 47 12.49 13.12 -16.67
CA SER A 47 11.42 12.28 -17.24
C SER A 47 10.95 11.24 -16.23
N PHE A 48 11.89 10.62 -15.51
CA PHE A 48 11.54 9.66 -14.47
C PHE A 48 10.79 10.31 -13.30
N THR A 49 11.21 11.50 -12.84
CA THR A 49 10.48 12.25 -11.80
C THR A 49 9.04 12.54 -12.22
N LYS A 50 8.84 12.96 -13.47
CA LYS A 50 7.49 13.19 -14.01
C LYS A 50 6.64 11.92 -13.97
N ARG A 51 7.18 10.75 -14.35
CA ARG A 51 6.47 9.46 -14.24
C ARG A 51 6.06 9.14 -12.80
N VAL A 52 6.94 9.41 -11.83
CA VAL A 52 6.62 9.21 -10.40
C VAL A 52 5.51 10.15 -9.97
N GLU A 53 5.50 11.40 -10.42
CA GLU A 53 4.43 12.35 -10.13
C GLU A 53 3.08 11.91 -10.73
N GLU A 54 3.09 11.40 -11.95
CA GLU A 54 1.92 10.91 -12.70
C GLU A 54 1.50 9.47 -12.31
N SER A 55 2.22 8.80 -11.40
CA SER A 55 1.91 7.45 -10.98
C SER A 55 0.55 7.35 -10.28
N GLN A 56 -0.14 6.23 -10.45
CA GLN A 56 -1.48 6.02 -9.89
C GLN A 56 -1.48 6.00 -8.37
N THR A 57 -2.44 6.67 -7.75
CA THR A 57 -2.70 6.53 -6.31
C THR A 57 -3.26 5.14 -6.00
N LEU A 58 -3.14 4.71 -4.73
CA LEU A 58 -3.68 3.44 -4.29
C LEU A 58 -5.18 3.31 -4.61
N SER A 59 -5.98 4.33 -4.34
CA SER A 59 -7.42 4.33 -4.61
C SER A 59 -7.74 4.22 -6.10
N SER A 60 -7.02 4.95 -6.96
CA SER A 60 -7.20 4.87 -8.41
C SER A 60 -6.87 3.47 -8.92
N PHE A 61 -5.71 2.92 -8.52
CA PHE A 61 -5.30 1.58 -8.92
C PHE A 61 -6.27 0.50 -8.44
N LEU A 62 -6.77 0.60 -7.19
CA LEU A 62 -7.77 -0.32 -6.63
C LEU A 62 -9.05 -0.33 -7.48
N PHE A 63 -9.60 0.84 -7.75
CA PHE A 63 -10.88 0.93 -8.49
C PHE A 63 -10.73 0.51 -9.95
N ASP A 64 -9.65 0.89 -10.62
CA ASP A 64 -9.40 0.53 -12.01
C ASP A 64 -9.19 -0.98 -12.15
N HIS A 65 -8.48 -1.59 -11.21
CA HIS A 65 -8.30 -3.05 -11.20
C HIS A 65 -9.63 -3.79 -11.05
N ILE A 66 -10.44 -3.44 -10.05
CA ILE A 66 -11.75 -4.08 -9.84
C ILE A 66 -12.68 -3.85 -11.04
N LYS A 67 -12.71 -2.64 -11.61
CA LYS A 67 -13.49 -2.35 -12.82
C LYS A 67 -13.09 -3.24 -13.99
N SER A 68 -11.81 -3.55 -14.14
CA SER A 68 -11.33 -4.42 -15.22
C SER A 68 -11.76 -5.88 -15.06
N GLU A 69 -12.11 -6.30 -13.86
CA GLU A 69 -12.53 -7.68 -13.56
C GLU A 69 -14.04 -7.92 -13.65
N VAL A 70 -14.84 -6.86 -13.82
CA VAL A 70 -16.30 -6.95 -13.81
C VAL A 70 -16.92 -6.29 -15.03
N PRO A 71 -18.12 -6.72 -15.50
CA PRO A 71 -18.85 -6.03 -16.57
C PRO A 71 -19.46 -4.71 -16.05
N PHE A 72 -18.61 -3.73 -15.72
CA PHE A 72 -18.95 -2.52 -14.97
C PHE A 72 -20.13 -1.70 -15.55
N ASN A 73 -20.43 -1.84 -16.84
CA ASN A 73 -21.52 -1.12 -17.50
C ASN A 73 -22.91 -1.71 -17.24
N THR A 74 -23.00 -2.82 -16.51
CA THR A 74 -24.27 -3.48 -16.15
C THR A 74 -24.61 -3.26 -14.67
N ILE A 75 -25.85 -3.51 -14.29
CA ILE A 75 -26.28 -3.42 -12.87
C ILE A 75 -25.54 -4.47 -12.05
N GLU A 76 -25.46 -5.70 -12.56
CA GLU A 76 -24.77 -6.82 -11.93
C GLU A 76 -23.27 -6.51 -11.75
N GLY A 77 -22.63 -5.92 -12.77
CA GLY A 77 -21.23 -5.54 -12.70
C GLY A 77 -20.97 -4.44 -11.67
N LYS A 78 -21.87 -3.47 -11.52
CA LYS A 78 -21.78 -2.46 -10.45
C LYS A 78 -21.97 -3.08 -9.06
N THR A 79 -22.86 -4.07 -8.94
CA THR A 79 -23.04 -4.83 -7.69
C THR A 79 -21.77 -5.60 -7.33
N LEU A 80 -21.20 -6.34 -8.28
CA LEU A 80 -19.93 -7.06 -8.09
C LEU A 80 -18.76 -6.11 -7.76
N PHE A 81 -18.74 -4.94 -8.40
CA PHE A 81 -17.74 -3.90 -8.08
C PHE A 81 -17.86 -3.44 -6.62
N LEU A 82 -19.09 -3.22 -6.14
CA LEU A 82 -19.36 -2.84 -4.75
C LEU A 82 -18.90 -3.93 -3.78
N GLU A 83 -19.28 -5.19 -4.02
CA GLU A 83 -18.93 -6.34 -3.18
C GLU A 83 -17.39 -6.52 -3.09
N LYS A 84 -16.71 -6.55 -4.24
CA LYS A 84 -15.24 -6.67 -4.28
C LYS A 84 -14.54 -5.48 -3.60
N SER A 85 -15.06 -4.27 -3.78
CA SER A 85 -14.53 -3.07 -3.12
C SER A 85 -14.74 -3.13 -1.61
N ALA A 86 -15.91 -3.58 -1.14
CA ALA A 86 -16.22 -3.71 0.28
C ALA A 86 -15.24 -4.65 0.98
N ALA A 87 -14.96 -5.82 0.40
CA ALA A 87 -14.02 -6.80 0.95
C ALA A 87 -12.63 -6.19 1.19
N LEU A 88 -12.15 -5.34 0.29
CA LEU A 88 -10.85 -4.70 0.41
C LEU A 88 -10.87 -3.47 1.34
N ILE A 89 -11.91 -2.64 1.26
CA ILE A 89 -12.06 -1.43 2.09
C ILE A 89 -12.21 -1.81 3.57
N ASN A 90 -12.81 -2.96 3.87
CA ASN A 90 -12.92 -3.47 5.24
C ASN A 90 -11.57 -3.83 5.88
N LEU A 91 -10.51 -4.04 5.08
CA LEU A 91 -9.15 -4.21 5.58
C LEU A 91 -8.51 -2.90 6.05
N VAL A 92 -9.06 -1.75 5.64
CA VAL A 92 -8.52 -0.44 6.00
C VAL A 92 -8.91 -0.08 7.42
N THR A 93 -7.91 0.04 8.29
CA THR A 93 -8.09 0.35 9.71
C THR A 93 -8.15 1.86 10.00
N TYR A 94 -7.63 2.70 9.10
CA TYR A 94 -7.65 4.16 9.25
C TYR A 94 -9.01 4.74 8.85
N PRO A 95 -9.83 5.24 9.79
CA PRO A 95 -11.24 5.53 9.55
C PRO A 95 -11.47 6.60 8.49
N ILE A 96 -10.68 7.69 8.49
CA ILE A 96 -10.84 8.79 7.54
C ILE A 96 -10.58 8.31 6.11
N TYR A 97 -9.52 7.53 5.90
CA TYR A 97 -9.21 7.00 4.57
C TYR A 97 -10.22 5.96 4.11
N ARG A 98 -10.72 5.11 5.04
CA ARG A 98 -11.79 4.17 4.77
C ARG A 98 -13.04 4.90 4.28
N GLN A 99 -13.43 5.99 4.95
CA GLN A 99 -14.59 6.80 4.55
C GLN A 99 -14.40 7.40 3.15
N GLN A 100 -13.23 7.93 2.83
CA GLN A 100 -12.93 8.47 1.51
C GLN A 100 -13.01 7.40 0.40
N LEU A 101 -12.61 6.16 0.69
CA LEU A 101 -12.76 5.06 -0.25
C LEU A 101 -14.23 4.69 -0.48
N ILE A 102 -15.06 4.69 0.56
CA ILE A 102 -16.52 4.46 0.45
C ILE A 102 -17.18 5.53 -0.41
N GLU A 103 -16.82 6.80 -0.19
CA GLU A 103 -17.28 7.91 -1.03
C GLU A 103 -16.84 7.74 -2.50
N GLY A 104 -15.60 7.31 -2.73
CA GLY A 104 -15.08 7.00 -4.07
C GLY A 104 -15.85 5.88 -4.76
N VAL A 105 -16.24 4.83 -4.03
CA VAL A 105 -17.11 3.77 -4.56
C VAL A 105 -18.49 4.33 -4.93
N ALA A 106 -19.11 5.09 -4.04
CA ALA A 106 -20.42 5.69 -4.25
C ALA A 106 -20.44 6.57 -5.52
N GLN A 107 -19.45 7.43 -5.67
CA GLN A 107 -19.28 8.25 -6.90
C GLN A 107 -19.10 7.36 -8.14
N THR A 108 -18.29 6.32 -8.04
CA THR A 108 -17.97 5.43 -9.16
C THR A 108 -19.19 4.71 -9.71
N ILE A 109 -20.08 4.22 -8.83
CA ILE A 109 -21.30 3.51 -9.23
C ILE A 109 -22.52 4.43 -9.41
N GLY A 110 -22.41 5.70 -9.01
CA GLY A 110 -23.48 6.69 -9.10
C GLY A 110 -24.58 6.50 -8.06
N GLN A 111 -24.23 6.10 -6.84
CA GLN A 111 -25.17 5.89 -5.74
C GLN A 111 -24.91 6.82 -4.55
N ASN A 112 -25.86 6.90 -3.62
CA ASN A 112 -25.70 7.67 -2.40
C ASN A 112 -24.74 6.96 -1.43
N VAL A 113 -23.85 7.72 -0.77
CA VAL A 113 -22.85 7.20 0.17
C VAL A 113 -23.48 6.36 1.27
N GLY A 114 -24.56 6.83 1.90
CA GLY A 114 -25.22 6.09 2.99
C GLY A 114 -25.82 4.74 2.55
N GLN A 115 -26.27 4.63 1.27
CA GLN A 115 -26.71 3.35 0.72
C GLN A 115 -25.56 2.37 0.52
N VAL A 116 -24.42 2.90 0.05
CA VAL A 116 -23.19 2.11 -0.14
C VAL A 116 -22.62 1.65 1.20
N GLU A 117 -22.57 2.51 2.21
CA GLU A 117 -22.15 2.14 3.58
C GLU A 117 -22.99 0.99 4.13
N LYS A 118 -24.31 1.15 4.07
CA LYS A 118 -25.24 0.11 4.55
C LYS A 118 -25.08 -1.21 3.80
N ALA A 119 -24.87 -1.15 2.48
CA ALA A 119 -24.63 -2.35 1.68
C ALA A 119 -23.31 -3.02 2.06
N MET A 120 -22.24 -2.23 2.28
CA MET A 120 -20.93 -2.73 2.70
C MET A 120 -20.95 -3.38 4.08
N GLU A 121 -21.74 -2.86 5.03
CA GLU A 121 -21.94 -3.47 6.35
C GLU A 121 -22.59 -4.86 6.27
N GLN A 122 -23.47 -5.06 5.31
CA GLN A 122 -24.14 -6.34 5.09
C GLN A 122 -23.26 -7.39 4.40
N THR A 123 -22.23 -6.96 3.66
CA THR A 123 -21.31 -7.84 2.91
C THR A 123 -20.26 -8.50 3.82
N VAL A 124 -20.18 -8.16 5.10
CA VAL A 124 -19.16 -8.66 6.06
C VAL A 124 -19.33 -10.13 6.45
N VAL A 125 -20.32 -10.86 5.95
CA VAL A 125 -20.74 -12.15 6.53
C VAL A 125 -20.16 -13.38 5.86
N ASP A 126 -19.52 -13.32 4.68
CA ASP A 126 -18.93 -14.53 4.11
C ASP A 126 -17.56 -14.30 3.47
N GLU A 127 -16.56 -14.97 4.05
CA GLU A 127 -15.19 -15.19 3.56
C GLU A 127 -14.27 -13.97 3.43
N VAL A 128 -13.60 -13.65 4.54
CA VAL A 128 -12.25 -13.08 4.46
C VAL A 128 -11.38 -14.11 3.72
N PRO A 129 -10.83 -13.83 2.52
CA PRO A 129 -9.89 -14.74 1.89
C PRO A 129 -8.77 -14.99 2.90
N SER A 130 -8.60 -16.25 3.32
CA SER A 130 -7.54 -16.64 4.24
C SER A 130 -6.21 -16.22 3.63
N PHE A 131 -5.60 -15.23 4.23
CA PHE A 131 -4.29 -14.74 3.84
C PHE A 131 -3.27 -15.77 4.36
N ASN A 132 -2.89 -16.71 3.52
CA ASN A 132 -1.82 -17.62 3.84
C ASN A 132 -0.49 -16.86 3.76
N ALA A 133 0.11 -16.63 4.92
CA ALA A 133 1.45 -16.04 5.03
C ALA A 133 2.53 -16.87 4.31
N ASP A 134 2.23 -18.13 3.99
CA ASP A 134 3.14 -19.06 3.32
C ASP A 134 3.32 -18.84 1.81
N ASP A 135 2.53 -17.93 1.20
CA ASP A 135 2.65 -17.60 -0.23
C ASP A 135 3.74 -16.53 -0.52
N TYR A 136 4.42 -16.07 0.51
CA TYR A 136 5.62 -15.24 0.38
C TYR A 136 6.84 -16.14 0.57
N GLY A 137 7.44 -16.57 -0.55
CA GLY A 137 8.84 -16.99 -0.53
C GLY A 137 9.68 -15.90 0.15
N GLU A 138 10.66 -16.28 0.96
CA GLU A 138 11.52 -15.37 1.73
C GLU A 138 11.96 -14.18 0.88
N ILE A 139 11.29 -13.03 1.04
CA ILE A 139 11.73 -11.76 0.50
C ILE A 139 12.74 -11.23 1.52
N GLU A 140 14.03 -11.40 1.23
CA GLU A 140 15.05 -10.67 2.00
C GLU A 140 14.71 -9.18 1.93
N PRO A 141 14.63 -8.47 3.07
CA PRO A 141 14.35 -7.04 3.06
C PRO A 141 15.47 -6.32 2.31
N PRO A 142 15.17 -5.42 1.37
CA PRO A 142 16.17 -4.73 0.54
C PRO A 142 17.04 -3.74 1.32
N TYR A 143 16.85 -3.62 2.62
CA TYR A 143 17.62 -2.71 3.47
C TYR A 143 18.06 -3.43 4.75
N ARG A 144 19.36 -3.75 4.85
CA ARG A 144 20.01 -4.01 6.14
C ARG A 144 20.33 -2.66 6.77
N PRO A 145 19.72 -2.29 7.91
CA PRO A 145 20.16 -1.10 8.63
C PRO A 145 21.63 -1.29 8.98
N VAL A 146 22.48 -0.38 8.52
CA VAL A 146 23.88 -0.31 8.93
C VAL A 146 23.88 -0.17 10.45
N GLN A 147 24.29 -1.21 11.17
CA GLN A 147 24.53 -1.12 12.60
C GLN A 147 25.63 -0.06 12.80
N LYS A 148 25.23 1.12 13.24
CA LYS A 148 26.19 2.08 13.80
C LYS A 148 26.76 1.41 15.04
N ASN A 149 27.96 0.85 14.92
CA ASN A 149 28.82 0.53 16.05
C ASN A 149 29.04 1.84 16.83
N ILE A 150 28.17 2.12 17.77
CA ILE A 150 28.44 3.10 18.81
C ILE A 150 29.53 2.46 19.65
N ILE A 151 30.76 2.90 19.40
CA ILE A 151 31.92 2.58 20.22
C ILE A 151 31.60 3.06 21.64
N ALA A 152 31.16 2.12 22.48
CA ALA A 152 31.06 2.29 23.91
C ALA A 152 32.50 2.21 24.50
N SER A 153 33.29 3.23 24.26
CA SER A 153 34.57 3.43 24.93
C SER A 153 34.70 4.90 25.32
N ARG A 154 34.16 5.23 26.51
CA ARG A 154 34.59 6.38 27.34
C ARG A 154 33.67 6.53 28.56
N SER A 155 33.55 5.48 29.36
CA SER A 155 32.89 5.61 30.66
C SER A 155 33.70 4.99 31.81
N SER A 156 34.89 4.47 31.52
CA SER A 156 35.74 3.86 32.53
C SER A 156 36.83 4.79 33.11
N SER A 157 37.03 5.98 32.51
CA SER A 157 38.13 6.86 32.91
C SER A 157 37.72 7.98 33.88
N MET A 158 36.44 8.23 34.10
CA MET A 158 35.99 9.30 35.03
C MET A 158 35.76 8.84 36.47
N LYS A 159 35.63 7.54 36.73
CA LYS A 159 35.53 7.04 38.13
C LYS A 159 36.86 6.92 38.85
N SER A 160 37.97 6.90 38.16
CA SER A 160 39.31 6.82 38.77
C SER A 160 39.89 8.16 39.19
N LEU A 161 39.38 9.28 38.67
CA LEU A 161 39.86 10.63 39.00
C LEU A 161 39.17 11.24 40.23
N MET A 162 37.95 10.83 40.57
CA MET A 162 37.25 11.34 41.75
C MET A 162 37.66 10.68 43.07
N SER A 163 38.34 9.53 43.06
CA SER A 163 38.78 8.84 44.28
C SER A 163 40.13 9.34 44.78
N ARG A 164 40.80 10.30 44.13
CA ARG A 164 42.10 10.84 44.56
C ARG A 164 42.08 12.28 45.06
N MET A 165 40.91 12.88 45.20
CA MET A 165 40.78 14.27 45.70
C MET A 165 40.13 14.37 47.11
N ILE A 166 39.95 13.25 47.84
CA ILE A 166 39.52 13.25 49.21
C ILE A 166 40.46 12.34 50.00
N SER A 167 41.63 12.88 50.36
CA SER A 167 42.47 12.51 51.50
C SER A 167 43.48 13.62 51.74
#